data_79e2a78ef5a0f8fc2a07117580eb0a20
#
_entry.id   79e2a78ef5a0f8fc2a07117580eb0a20
#
_cell.length_a   1.000
_cell.length_b   1.000
_cell.length_c   1.000
_cell.angle_alpha   90.00
_cell.angle_beta   90.00
_cell.angle_gamma   90.00
#
_symmetry.space_group_name_H-M   'P 1'
#
loop_
_entity.id
_entity.type
_entity.pdbx_description
1 polymer ?
#
loop_
_entity_poly.entity_id
_entity_poly.type
_entity_poly.pdbx_seq_one_letter_code
_entity_poly.pdbx_strand_id
1 'polypeptide(L)'
;MAMSLFSQQFQNFITASGSSLMDGDHPYRFISFNVPTMNFQEDEMAFSTTNPYRLPNEFEMRDVFETVKQMGGQVIRIYTIPVRNKNFPAEAPTYVEGPGDFNEEAFRVTDMMLSLANEYGIRIIFSLLNNHQWMGGRPNYADFRDKSPDEFWTDRQLIEDFKQTIRFVINRKNTITGVVYRNDKSILCWETGNELNCPVAWTTEICRFIKSLDQNHLVMDGYSAGGTRTVREASVTEPSVDILSSHHYEHNVFDIPENIHRNLEIIKGRKPYVIGEFGFISTSAIESILDSVIANRGISGALIWSLRHHRREGGYYRHSEPLGEGIYKAYHWPGFESGEKYDEKNLLNMYRRKAFEIQDKICPPVSIPKPPVLLPVENVYSIAWQGSAGASAYHVERSENKTGPWTRVGYHISDADIAYFPLFHDAGAIIGKSYYYRVVAVNISGTSGVSNIEGPVNVKSQALIDLMKNTGTVQEHKKIVPVTGNDRSFKEALYRLSGEKGSEIIYRVPGEFENIAVYAFEQTGNASLAMYTSDNGGTWQEKEVIPVSYMNPEKNYDYRISKLYQFKRDTDTRYIRMVFNDTCQIARVVIIYSDEK
;
A
#
# COMPACT_ATOMS: atom_id res chain seq x y z
N MET A 1 -36.18 -4.98 -6.51
CA MET A 1 -34.77 -5.36 -6.74
C MET A 1 -34.72 -6.85 -6.99
N ALA A 2 -34.41 -7.29 -8.20
CA ALA A 2 -34.15 -8.69 -8.47
C ALA A 2 -32.85 -9.07 -7.76
N MET A 3 -32.90 -9.99 -6.79
CA MET A 3 -31.73 -10.67 -6.29
C MET A 3 -31.07 -11.36 -7.50
N SER A 4 -29.96 -10.81 -8.01
CA SER A 4 -29.08 -11.56 -8.90
C SER A 4 -28.65 -12.79 -8.10
N LEU A 5 -29.00 -13.99 -8.60
CA LEU A 5 -28.50 -15.23 -8.05
C LEU A 5 -26.96 -15.16 -8.18
N PHE A 6 -26.26 -14.94 -7.06
CA PHE A 6 -24.80 -14.95 -7.01
C PHE A 6 -24.32 -16.36 -7.38
N SER A 7 -23.69 -16.49 -8.53
CA SER A 7 -23.05 -17.73 -8.96
C SER A 7 -21.58 -17.68 -8.60
N GLN A 8 -21.10 -18.66 -7.83
CA GLN A 8 -19.67 -18.81 -7.62
C GLN A 8 -18.99 -19.07 -8.97
N GLN A 9 -18.00 -18.27 -9.31
CA GLN A 9 -17.25 -18.44 -10.57
C GLN A 9 -16.43 -19.74 -10.57
N PHE A 10 -15.92 -20.14 -9.40
CA PHE A 10 -15.12 -21.36 -9.26
C PHE A 10 -15.98 -22.61 -9.20
N GLN A 11 -15.57 -23.65 -9.95
CA GLN A 11 -16.28 -24.93 -9.99
C GLN A 11 -15.82 -25.87 -8.87
N ASN A 12 -14.54 -25.82 -8.51
CA ASN A 12 -13.91 -26.74 -7.57
C ASN A 12 -13.33 -26.01 -6.36
N PHE A 13 -13.22 -26.70 -5.23
CA PHE A 13 -12.26 -26.35 -4.21
C PHE A 13 -10.85 -26.75 -4.69
N ILE A 14 -9.82 -26.05 -4.23
CA ILE A 14 -8.45 -26.50 -4.46
C ILE A 14 -8.19 -27.71 -3.55
N THR A 15 -7.58 -28.74 -4.12
CA THR A 15 -7.17 -29.95 -3.40
C THR A 15 -5.66 -30.15 -3.47
N ALA A 16 -5.12 -31.04 -2.65
CA ALA A 16 -3.72 -31.42 -2.66
C ALA A 16 -3.55 -32.87 -3.15
N SER A 17 -2.61 -33.08 -4.07
CA SER A 17 -2.23 -34.42 -4.56
C SER A 17 -0.71 -34.52 -4.61
N GLY A 18 -0.11 -35.19 -3.62
CA GLY A 18 1.33 -35.22 -3.44
C GLY A 18 1.89 -33.79 -3.27
N SER A 19 2.81 -33.39 -4.11
CA SER A 19 3.41 -32.04 -4.11
C SER A 19 2.59 -30.99 -4.87
N SER A 20 1.45 -31.34 -5.44
CA SER A 20 0.70 -30.47 -6.34
C SER A 20 -0.60 -29.97 -5.70
N LEU A 21 -0.90 -28.68 -5.92
CA LEU A 21 -2.25 -28.15 -5.80
C LEU A 21 -3.03 -28.49 -7.07
N MET A 22 -4.32 -28.80 -6.94
CA MET A 22 -5.19 -29.20 -8.02
C MET A 22 -6.49 -28.36 -8.03
N ASP A 23 -6.91 -27.92 -9.22
CA ASP A 23 -8.26 -27.38 -9.48
C ASP A 23 -9.03 -28.40 -10.33
N GLY A 24 -9.83 -29.22 -9.68
CA GLY A 24 -10.35 -30.43 -10.31
C GLY A 24 -9.21 -31.37 -10.70
N ASP A 25 -9.16 -31.74 -11.98
CA ASP A 25 -8.13 -32.64 -12.53
C ASP A 25 -6.88 -31.91 -13.05
N HIS A 26 -6.83 -30.57 -12.92
CA HIS A 26 -5.74 -29.77 -13.45
C HIS A 26 -4.79 -29.29 -12.36
N PRO A 27 -3.45 -29.40 -12.57
CA PRO A 27 -2.48 -28.78 -11.68
C PRO A 27 -2.72 -27.27 -11.57
N TYR A 28 -2.70 -26.75 -10.34
CA TYR A 28 -2.89 -25.33 -10.04
C TYR A 28 -1.58 -24.74 -9.53
N ARG A 29 -0.96 -23.89 -10.34
CA ARG A 29 0.31 -23.22 -10.01
C ARG A 29 0.21 -21.73 -10.26
N PHE A 30 0.86 -20.91 -9.43
CA PHE A 30 0.76 -19.47 -9.52
C PHE A 30 2.05 -18.73 -9.13
N ILE A 31 2.27 -17.58 -9.78
CA ILE A 31 3.11 -16.48 -9.31
C ILE A 31 2.16 -15.31 -9.10
N SER A 32 2.10 -14.79 -7.89
CA SER A 32 1.10 -13.80 -7.50
C SER A 32 1.56 -12.92 -6.34
N PHE A 33 0.67 -12.36 -5.53
CA PHE A 33 0.99 -11.23 -4.67
C PHE A 33 0.52 -11.41 -3.24
N ASN A 34 1.34 -10.92 -2.31
CA ASN A 34 0.87 -10.49 -1.00
C ASN A 34 0.26 -9.09 -1.13
N VAL A 35 -0.94 -8.89 -0.57
CA VAL A 35 -1.61 -7.58 -0.54
C VAL A 35 -2.12 -7.33 0.88
N PRO A 36 -1.27 -6.84 1.79
CA PRO A 36 -1.62 -6.70 3.20
C PRO A 36 -2.72 -5.67 3.46
N THR A 37 -2.89 -4.70 2.56
CA THR A 37 -3.92 -3.65 2.68
C THR A 37 -5.33 -4.06 2.26
N MET A 38 -5.56 -5.34 1.93
CA MET A 38 -6.87 -5.84 1.50
C MET A 38 -7.94 -5.85 2.59
N ASN A 39 -7.54 -5.94 3.85
CA ASN A 39 -8.45 -5.99 4.98
C ASN A 39 -8.27 -4.83 5.96
N PHE A 40 -7.10 -4.19 5.97
CA PHE A 40 -6.83 -3.06 6.86
C PHE A 40 -5.70 -2.20 6.31
N GLN A 41 -5.90 -0.88 6.30
CA GLN A 41 -4.91 0.06 5.81
C GLN A 41 -4.22 0.72 7.00
N GLU A 42 -3.03 0.28 7.29
CA GLU A 42 -2.23 0.79 8.40
C GLU A 42 -1.17 1.78 7.92
N ASP A 43 -0.52 1.54 6.80
CA ASP A 43 0.53 2.42 6.30
C ASP A 43 0.16 3.14 4.99
N GLU A 44 0.46 4.41 4.92
CA GLU A 44 0.12 5.31 3.81
C GLU A 44 1.27 6.24 3.43
N MET A 45 2.26 6.42 4.31
CA MET A 45 3.35 7.39 4.15
C MET A 45 2.89 8.84 4.02
N ALA A 46 1.71 9.18 4.57
CA ALA A 46 1.24 10.56 4.61
C ALA A 46 2.20 11.47 5.38
N PHE A 47 2.23 12.76 5.04
CA PHE A 47 3.11 13.73 5.71
C PHE A 47 2.85 13.80 7.23
N SER A 48 1.57 13.72 7.63
CA SER A 48 1.14 13.80 9.04
C SER A 48 1.23 12.46 9.79
N THR A 49 1.15 11.35 9.08
CA THR A 49 1.18 10.00 9.66
C THR A 49 1.57 8.98 8.61
N THR A 50 2.04 7.81 9.05
CA THR A 50 2.21 6.64 8.17
C THR A 50 1.02 5.69 8.26
N ASN A 51 0.18 5.81 9.29
CA ASN A 51 -0.83 4.82 9.65
C ASN A 51 -2.24 5.44 9.64
N PRO A 52 -3.02 5.26 8.56
CA PRO A 52 -4.39 5.80 8.49
C PRO A 52 -5.40 5.02 9.35
N TYR A 53 -5.10 3.77 9.73
CA TYR A 53 -5.98 2.90 10.53
C TYR A 53 -7.42 2.89 10.01
N ARG A 54 -7.62 2.45 8.77
CA ARG A 54 -8.93 2.43 8.14
C ARG A 54 -9.21 1.16 7.34
N LEU A 55 -10.47 0.91 7.07
CA LEU A 55 -10.90 -0.17 6.20
C LEU A 55 -10.82 0.26 4.72
N PRO A 56 -10.41 -0.62 3.80
CA PRO A 56 -10.48 -0.35 2.37
C PRO A 56 -11.95 -0.26 1.91
N ASN A 57 -12.18 0.57 0.89
CA ASN A 57 -13.49 0.66 0.25
C ASN A 57 -13.57 -0.19 -1.03
N GLU A 58 -14.73 -0.20 -1.68
CA GLU A 58 -14.96 -1.00 -2.90
C GLU A 58 -14.03 -0.58 -4.05
N PHE A 59 -13.77 0.73 -4.24
CA PHE A 59 -12.84 1.19 -5.28
C PHE A 59 -11.45 0.61 -5.07
N GLU A 60 -10.91 0.72 -3.87
CA GLU A 60 -9.58 0.25 -3.50
C GLU A 60 -9.44 -1.27 -3.67
N MET A 61 -10.47 -2.02 -3.28
CA MET A 61 -10.49 -3.47 -3.50
C MET A 61 -10.58 -3.85 -4.98
N ARG A 62 -11.44 -3.20 -5.75
CA ARG A 62 -11.54 -3.45 -7.19
C ARG A 62 -10.25 -3.15 -7.91
N ASP A 63 -9.54 -2.10 -7.52
CA ASP A 63 -8.24 -1.74 -8.08
C ASP A 63 -7.19 -2.84 -7.82
N VAL A 64 -7.18 -3.42 -6.61
CA VAL A 64 -6.32 -4.59 -6.33
C VAL A 64 -6.64 -5.76 -7.24
N PHE A 65 -7.90 -6.17 -7.31
CA PHE A 65 -8.27 -7.35 -8.12
C PHE A 65 -8.01 -7.14 -9.61
N GLU A 66 -8.28 -5.95 -10.12
CA GLU A 66 -7.97 -5.57 -11.51
C GLU A 66 -6.45 -5.62 -11.76
N THR A 67 -5.68 -5.05 -10.86
CA THR A 67 -4.21 -5.05 -10.91
C THR A 67 -3.65 -6.47 -10.92
N VAL A 68 -4.03 -7.30 -9.96
CA VAL A 68 -3.57 -8.70 -9.87
C VAL A 68 -3.95 -9.47 -11.13
N LYS A 69 -5.17 -9.28 -11.65
CA LYS A 69 -5.63 -9.92 -12.89
C LYS A 69 -4.80 -9.48 -14.10
N GLN A 70 -4.53 -8.18 -14.26
CA GLN A 70 -3.69 -7.66 -15.34
C GLN A 70 -2.26 -8.19 -15.25
N MET A 71 -1.76 -8.40 -14.04
CA MET A 71 -0.45 -8.96 -13.76
C MET A 71 -0.37 -10.48 -13.96
N GLY A 72 -1.48 -11.16 -14.30
CA GLY A 72 -1.52 -12.61 -14.47
C GLY A 72 -1.59 -13.37 -13.14
N GLY A 73 -1.75 -12.68 -12.03
CA GLY A 73 -1.91 -13.29 -10.72
C GLY A 73 -3.27 -14.00 -10.59
N GLN A 74 -3.27 -15.13 -9.87
CA GLN A 74 -4.46 -15.95 -9.62
C GLN A 74 -4.80 -16.07 -8.15
N VAL A 75 -3.90 -15.62 -7.28
CA VAL A 75 -4.00 -15.75 -5.82
C VAL A 75 -3.59 -14.44 -5.17
N ILE A 76 -4.33 -14.04 -4.16
CA ILE A 76 -3.93 -12.98 -3.24
C ILE A 76 -3.75 -13.61 -1.87
N ARG A 77 -2.59 -13.44 -1.25
CA ARG A 77 -2.44 -13.68 0.17
C ARG A 77 -2.71 -12.38 0.91
N ILE A 78 -3.78 -12.38 1.70
CA ILE A 78 -4.04 -11.26 2.61
C ILE A 78 -3.10 -11.35 3.81
N TYR A 79 -2.85 -10.21 4.44
CA TYR A 79 -2.24 -10.22 5.75
C TYR A 79 -3.28 -10.68 6.79
N THR A 80 -2.94 -10.77 8.04
CA THR A 80 -3.75 -11.43 9.05
C THR A 80 -5.02 -10.66 9.42
N ILE A 81 -5.88 -11.27 10.25
CA ILE A 81 -7.05 -10.59 10.82
C ILE A 81 -6.56 -9.56 11.85
N PRO A 82 -6.89 -8.26 11.67
CA PRO A 82 -6.48 -7.21 12.59
C PRO A 82 -7.09 -7.37 13.98
N VAL A 83 -6.23 -7.30 15.00
CA VAL A 83 -6.61 -7.43 16.41
C VAL A 83 -6.40 -6.10 17.12
N ARG A 84 -7.32 -5.71 18.01
CA ARG A 84 -7.22 -4.47 18.80
C ARG A 84 -5.87 -4.38 19.50
N ASN A 85 -5.15 -3.30 19.22
CA ASN A 85 -3.89 -2.97 19.83
C ASN A 85 -4.05 -1.69 20.67
N LYS A 86 -3.58 -1.69 21.90
CA LYS A 86 -3.64 -0.53 22.80
C LYS A 86 -2.92 0.71 22.26
N ASN A 87 -2.00 0.53 21.31
CA ASN A 87 -1.28 1.62 20.64
C ASN A 87 -2.04 2.20 19.44
N PHE A 88 -3.13 1.56 19.00
CA PHE A 88 -3.96 2.10 17.94
C PHE A 88 -4.86 3.22 18.48
N PRO A 89 -5.24 4.20 17.65
CA PRO A 89 -6.33 5.12 17.97
C PRO A 89 -7.59 4.34 18.37
N ALA A 90 -8.37 4.88 19.28
CA ALA A 90 -9.59 4.22 19.78
C ALA A 90 -10.59 3.93 18.64
N GLU A 91 -10.63 4.80 17.64
CA GLU A 91 -11.48 4.70 16.46
C GLU A 91 -10.96 3.75 15.38
N ALA A 92 -9.77 3.18 15.52
CA ALA A 92 -9.23 2.23 14.54
C ALA A 92 -10.15 1.01 14.39
N PRO A 93 -10.67 0.70 13.20
CA PRO A 93 -11.71 -0.32 13.01
C PRO A 93 -11.10 -1.71 12.89
N THR A 94 -10.60 -2.26 14.00
CA THR A 94 -10.05 -3.62 14.02
C THR A 94 -11.14 -4.69 13.92
N TYR A 95 -10.77 -5.91 13.58
CA TYR A 95 -11.71 -7.02 13.37
C TYR A 95 -12.03 -7.76 14.66
N VAL A 96 -11.02 -7.93 15.51
CA VAL A 96 -11.15 -8.55 16.83
C VAL A 96 -10.93 -7.48 17.88
N GLU A 97 -11.99 -7.10 18.58
CA GLU A 97 -11.97 -6.07 19.62
C GLU A 97 -11.66 -6.64 21.01
N GLY A 98 -11.90 -7.95 21.18
CA GLY A 98 -11.66 -8.72 22.41
C GLY A 98 -11.98 -10.18 22.21
N PRO A 99 -11.81 -11.03 23.24
CA PRO A 99 -12.15 -12.45 23.18
C PRO A 99 -13.64 -12.66 22.89
N GLY A 100 -13.96 -13.17 21.69
CA GLY A 100 -15.33 -13.38 21.24
C GLY A 100 -16.08 -12.11 20.81
N ASP A 101 -15.40 -10.98 20.78
CA ASP A 101 -15.94 -9.69 20.34
C ASP A 101 -15.41 -9.33 18.95
N PHE A 102 -16.31 -9.31 17.95
CA PHE A 102 -15.98 -9.19 16.53
C PHE A 102 -16.70 -7.99 15.91
N ASN A 103 -15.95 -7.15 15.22
CA ASN A 103 -16.46 -5.96 14.53
C ASN A 103 -17.11 -6.33 13.21
N GLU A 104 -18.44 -6.33 13.17
CA GLU A 104 -19.23 -6.67 11.98
C GLU A 104 -18.95 -5.75 10.79
N GLU A 105 -18.69 -4.46 11.01
CA GLU A 105 -18.36 -3.52 9.94
C GLU A 105 -17.04 -3.90 9.27
N ALA A 106 -16.02 -4.24 10.05
CA ALA A 106 -14.74 -4.71 9.54
C ALA A 106 -14.91 -6.04 8.78
N PHE A 107 -15.68 -7.00 9.29
CA PHE A 107 -15.90 -8.27 8.60
C PHE A 107 -16.76 -8.13 7.32
N ARG A 108 -17.55 -7.08 7.13
CA ARG A 108 -18.20 -6.79 5.83
C ARG A 108 -17.17 -6.48 4.74
N VAL A 109 -15.98 -6.00 5.10
CA VAL A 109 -14.87 -5.79 4.16
C VAL A 109 -14.36 -7.13 3.63
N THR A 110 -14.25 -8.16 4.48
CA THR A 110 -13.92 -9.51 4.00
C THR A 110 -15.06 -10.14 3.19
N ASP A 111 -16.32 -9.84 3.51
CA ASP A 111 -17.46 -10.27 2.68
C ASP A 111 -17.34 -9.69 1.26
N MET A 112 -17.03 -8.40 1.14
CA MET A 112 -16.82 -7.73 -0.14
C MET A 112 -15.59 -8.30 -0.87
N MET A 113 -14.48 -8.54 -0.17
CA MET A 113 -13.28 -9.15 -0.73
C MET A 113 -13.59 -10.51 -1.38
N LEU A 114 -14.29 -11.40 -0.68
CA LEU A 114 -14.65 -12.73 -1.21
C LEU A 114 -15.65 -12.64 -2.37
N SER A 115 -16.56 -11.67 -2.33
CA SER A 115 -17.47 -11.40 -3.46
C SER A 115 -16.68 -10.98 -4.70
N LEU A 116 -15.72 -10.07 -4.56
CA LEU A 116 -14.86 -9.63 -5.65
C LEU A 116 -13.89 -10.72 -6.11
N ALA A 117 -13.37 -11.53 -5.20
CA ALA A 117 -12.54 -12.69 -5.52
C ALA A 117 -13.27 -13.64 -6.49
N ASN A 118 -14.54 -13.92 -6.22
CA ASN A 118 -15.40 -14.68 -7.13
C ASN A 118 -15.63 -13.94 -8.45
N GLU A 119 -15.90 -12.63 -8.44
CA GLU A 119 -16.15 -11.82 -9.66
C GLU A 119 -14.92 -11.82 -10.58
N TYR A 120 -13.71 -11.66 -10.01
CA TYR A 120 -12.47 -11.55 -10.78
C TYR A 120 -11.81 -12.91 -11.10
N GLY A 121 -12.23 -13.99 -10.45
CA GLY A 121 -11.63 -15.31 -10.60
C GLY A 121 -10.24 -15.41 -9.95
N ILE A 122 -10.06 -14.77 -8.80
CA ILE A 122 -8.82 -14.77 -8.02
C ILE A 122 -9.09 -15.40 -6.67
N ARG A 123 -8.23 -16.35 -6.26
CA ARG A 123 -8.39 -17.05 -4.97
C ARG A 123 -7.67 -16.33 -3.84
N ILE A 124 -8.14 -16.55 -2.62
CA ILE A 124 -7.61 -15.92 -1.41
C ILE A 124 -6.93 -16.95 -0.52
N ILE A 125 -5.68 -16.73 -0.16
CA ILE A 125 -5.05 -17.35 1.00
C ILE A 125 -5.42 -16.50 2.21
N PHE A 126 -6.21 -17.07 3.11
CA PHE A 126 -6.77 -16.37 4.26
C PHE A 126 -5.90 -16.62 5.49
N SER A 127 -5.02 -15.69 5.81
CA SER A 127 -4.13 -15.77 6.98
C SER A 127 -4.85 -15.32 8.25
N LEU A 128 -4.75 -16.10 9.34
CA LEU A 128 -5.60 -15.93 10.52
C LEU A 128 -4.96 -15.15 11.67
N LEU A 129 -3.65 -15.32 11.89
CA LEU A 129 -2.95 -14.77 13.06
C LEU A 129 -1.61 -14.15 12.66
N ASN A 130 -1.27 -12.99 13.20
CA ASN A 130 0.08 -12.43 13.08
C ASN A 130 0.95 -12.79 14.28
N ASN A 131 2.20 -13.16 14.04
CA ASN A 131 3.19 -13.31 15.09
C ASN A 131 3.61 -11.97 15.71
N HIS A 132 3.55 -10.91 14.92
CA HIS A 132 4.00 -9.55 15.25
C HIS A 132 2.85 -8.67 15.73
N GLN A 133 3.18 -7.41 16.10
CA GLN A 133 2.17 -6.42 16.52
C GLN A 133 1.59 -5.62 15.35
N TRP A 134 2.21 -5.66 14.18
CA TRP A 134 1.72 -4.92 13.02
C TRP A 134 0.32 -5.39 12.63
N MET A 135 -0.62 -4.46 12.50
CA MET A 135 -2.06 -4.71 12.36
C MET A 135 -2.71 -5.47 13.53
N GLY A 136 -2.00 -5.66 14.62
CA GLY A 136 -2.39 -6.52 15.73
C GLY A 136 -2.10 -8.00 15.47
N GLY A 137 -2.00 -8.80 16.52
CA GLY A 137 -1.67 -10.22 16.40
C GLY A 137 -1.56 -10.94 17.73
N ARG A 138 -0.74 -11.98 17.78
CA ARG A 138 -0.50 -12.81 18.97
C ARG A 138 -0.26 -12.00 20.26
N PRO A 139 0.60 -10.95 20.25
CA PRO A 139 0.81 -10.16 21.47
C PRO A 139 -0.48 -9.50 21.98
N ASN A 140 -1.37 -9.12 21.07
CA ASN A 140 -2.60 -8.40 21.40
C ASN A 140 -3.68 -9.35 21.96
N TYR A 141 -3.71 -10.61 21.54
CA TYR A 141 -4.51 -11.64 22.25
C TYR A 141 -4.04 -11.83 23.69
N ALA A 142 -2.71 -11.84 23.93
CA ALA A 142 -2.15 -11.93 25.27
C ALA A 142 -2.49 -10.69 26.11
N ASP A 143 -2.42 -9.48 25.51
CA ASP A 143 -2.81 -8.23 26.15
C ASP A 143 -4.28 -8.24 26.66
N PHE A 144 -5.22 -8.89 25.97
CA PHE A 144 -6.61 -9.03 26.42
C PHE A 144 -6.77 -9.77 27.75
N ARG A 145 -5.76 -10.53 28.13
CA ARG A 145 -5.75 -11.36 29.36
C ARG A 145 -4.65 -10.96 30.35
N ASP A 146 -3.98 -9.82 30.12
CA ASP A 146 -2.83 -9.36 30.91
C ASP A 146 -1.73 -10.42 31.01
N LYS A 147 -1.46 -11.13 29.88
CA LYS A 147 -0.48 -12.21 29.78
C LYS A 147 0.71 -11.83 28.89
N SER A 148 1.80 -12.58 29.07
CA SER A 148 2.96 -12.48 28.18
C SER A 148 2.60 -12.99 26.76
N PRO A 149 3.09 -12.34 25.70
CA PRO A 149 2.93 -12.85 24.34
C PRO A 149 3.35 -14.32 24.14
N ASP A 150 4.34 -14.81 24.86
CA ASP A 150 4.82 -16.18 24.73
C ASP A 150 3.90 -17.23 25.36
N GLU A 151 3.04 -16.82 26.30
CA GLU A 151 2.00 -17.70 26.87
C GLU A 151 0.91 -18.04 25.84
N PHE A 152 0.79 -17.29 24.75
CA PHE A 152 -0.18 -17.56 23.69
C PHE A 152 -0.07 -18.97 23.12
N TRP A 153 1.11 -19.54 23.10
CA TRP A 153 1.34 -20.88 22.56
C TRP A 153 0.92 -22.03 23.48
N THR A 154 0.79 -21.77 24.76
CA THR A 154 0.59 -22.83 25.77
C THR A 154 -0.57 -22.59 26.71
N ASP A 155 -0.98 -21.35 26.90
CA ASP A 155 -2.11 -21.02 27.77
C ASP A 155 -3.44 -21.44 27.13
N ARG A 156 -4.21 -22.22 27.83
CA ARG A 156 -5.46 -22.80 27.33
C ARG A 156 -6.51 -21.75 26.99
N GLN A 157 -6.57 -20.67 27.79
CA GLN A 157 -7.55 -19.61 27.57
C GLN A 157 -7.23 -18.81 26.29
N LEU A 158 -5.96 -18.46 26.08
CA LEU A 158 -5.53 -17.75 24.87
C LEU A 158 -5.73 -18.59 23.60
N ILE A 159 -5.48 -19.90 23.68
CA ILE A 159 -5.76 -20.83 22.57
C ILE A 159 -7.26 -20.88 22.28
N GLU A 160 -8.12 -20.95 23.32
CA GLU A 160 -9.57 -20.94 23.12
C GLU A 160 -10.10 -19.59 22.61
N ASP A 161 -9.54 -18.46 23.05
CA ASP A 161 -9.87 -17.13 22.53
C ASP A 161 -9.58 -17.06 21.00
N PHE A 162 -8.42 -17.56 20.58
CA PHE A 162 -8.10 -17.64 19.15
C PHE A 162 -9.01 -18.63 18.39
N LYS A 163 -9.35 -19.76 18.97
CA LYS A 163 -10.31 -20.69 18.38
C LYS A 163 -11.71 -20.09 18.21
N GLN A 164 -12.12 -19.16 19.08
CA GLN A 164 -13.37 -18.41 18.88
C GLN A 164 -13.31 -17.59 17.58
N THR A 165 -12.18 -16.91 17.32
CA THR A 165 -11.97 -16.17 16.07
C THR A 165 -12.03 -17.10 14.86
N ILE A 166 -11.30 -18.23 14.90
CA ILE A 166 -11.33 -19.23 13.83
C ILE A 166 -12.78 -19.72 13.57
N ARG A 167 -13.52 -20.06 14.64
CA ARG A 167 -14.91 -20.53 14.53
C ARG A 167 -15.81 -19.47 13.93
N PHE A 168 -15.67 -18.22 14.33
CA PHE A 168 -16.45 -17.11 13.80
C PHE A 168 -16.18 -16.93 12.31
N VAL A 169 -14.92 -16.87 11.89
CA VAL A 169 -14.53 -16.65 10.49
C VAL A 169 -15.01 -17.80 9.59
N ILE A 170 -14.71 -19.04 9.93
CA ILE A 170 -15.02 -20.21 9.09
C ILE A 170 -16.54 -20.38 8.92
N ASN A 171 -17.33 -20.08 9.96
CA ASN A 171 -18.79 -20.21 9.92
C ASN A 171 -19.50 -18.93 9.50
N ARG A 172 -18.77 -17.84 9.25
CA ARG A 172 -19.36 -16.58 8.82
C ARG A 172 -20.15 -16.78 7.51
N LYS A 173 -21.37 -16.27 7.49
CA LYS A 173 -22.17 -16.18 6.27
C LYS A 173 -21.91 -14.81 5.64
N ASN A 174 -21.35 -14.80 4.45
CA ASN A 174 -21.10 -13.59 3.67
C ASN A 174 -22.38 -12.79 3.49
N THR A 175 -22.40 -11.54 3.91
CA THR A 175 -23.59 -10.68 3.88
C THR A 175 -23.97 -10.23 2.46
N ILE A 176 -23.05 -10.33 1.49
CA ILE A 176 -23.26 -9.95 0.09
C ILE A 176 -23.70 -11.17 -0.74
N THR A 177 -22.97 -12.29 -0.62
CA THR A 177 -23.19 -13.48 -1.46
C THR A 177 -24.13 -14.50 -0.82
N GLY A 178 -24.31 -14.44 0.50
CA GLY A 178 -25.07 -15.43 1.26
C GLY A 178 -24.36 -16.78 1.45
N VAL A 179 -23.15 -16.94 0.93
CA VAL A 179 -22.33 -18.16 1.05
C VAL A 179 -21.63 -18.18 2.40
N VAL A 180 -21.62 -19.31 3.09
CA VAL A 180 -20.79 -19.50 4.31
C VAL A 180 -19.34 -19.67 3.86
N TYR A 181 -18.37 -19.03 4.55
CA TYR A 181 -16.97 -19.00 4.14
C TYR A 181 -16.39 -20.40 3.90
N ARG A 182 -16.67 -21.39 4.75
CA ARG A 182 -16.26 -22.79 4.51
C ARG A 182 -16.82 -23.42 3.23
N ASN A 183 -17.75 -22.77 2.56
CA ASN A 183 -18.33 -23.21 1.29
C ASN A 183 -17.95 -22.27 0.13
N ASP A 184 -17.13 -21.24 0.38
CA ASP A 184 -16.74 -20.28 -0.64
C ASP A 184 -15.46 -20.74 -1.35
N LYS A 185 -15.63 -21.18 -2.58
CA LYS A 185 -14.54 -21.71 -3.41
C LYS A 185 -13.50 -20.68 -3.80
N SER A 186 -13.74 -19.38 -3.58
CA SER A 186 -12.70 -18.34 -3.78
C SER A 186 -11.63 -18.40 -2.70
N ILE A 187 -11.88 -19.01 -1.55
CA ILE A 187 -10.83 -19.28 -0.58
C ILE A 187 -9.99 -20.46 -1.07
N LEU A 188 -8.67 -20.26 -1.22
CA LEU A 188 -7.73 -21.32 -1.56
C LEU A 188 -7.44 -22.21 -0.34
N CYS A 189 -7.10 -21.57 0.75
CA CYS A 189 -6.77 -22.25 2.01
C CYS A 189 -6.87 -21.29 3.20
N TRP A 190 -6.96 -21.89 4.39
CA TRP A 190 -6.75 -21.22 5.67
C TRP A 190 -5.27 -21.32 6.03
N GLU A 191 -4.60 -20.20 6.22
CA GLU A 191 -3.25 -20.17 6.75
C GLU A 191 -3.31 -19.93 8.26
N THR A 192 -2.61 -20.75 9.06
CA THR A 192 -2.66 -20.63 10.51
C THR A 192 -2.20 -19.27 11.02
N GLY A 193 -1.34 -18.60 10.27
CA GLY A 193 -0.94 -17.22 10.49
C GLY A 193 0.35 -16.83 9.82
N ASN A 194 0.74 -15.59 9.99
CA ASN A 194 1.94 -15.00 9.42
C ASN A 194 3.14 -15.19 10.36
N GLU A 195 4.19 -15.84 9.85
CA GLU A 195 5.52 -15.97 10.48
C GLU A 195 5.50 -16.50 11.92
N LEU A 196 4.63 -17.45 12.20
CA LEU A 196 4.42 -17.97 13.56
C LEU A 196 5.67 -18.69 14.08
N ASN A 197 6.17 -18.26 15.24
CA ASN A 197 7.21 -18.97 15.98
C ASN A 197 6.58 -19.88 17.05
N CYS A 198 5.71 -20.78 16.61
CA CYS A 198 4.88 -21.62 17.50
C CYS A 198 5.44 -23.02 17.70
N PRO A 199 5.15 -23.69 18.82
CA PRO A 199 5.45 -25.11 19.01
C PRO A 199 4.65 -26.01 18.05
N VAL A 200 5.20 -27.17 17.69
CA VAL A 200 4.52 -28.18 16.85
C VAL A 200 3.15 -28.56 17.42
N ALA A 201 3.04 -28.73 18.73
CA ALA A 201 1.78 -29.09 19.39
C ALA A 201 0.68 -28.05 19.15
N TRP A 202 1.01 -26.75 19.16
CA TRP A 202 0.07 -25.68 18.87
C TRP A 202 -0.40 -25.74 17.40
N THR A 203 0.52 -25.87 16.45
CA THR A 203 0.16 -26.01 15.04
C THR A 203 -0.76 -27.21 14.81
N THR A 204 -0.41 -28.38 15.35
CA THR A 204 -1.23 -29.59 15.25
C THR A 204 -2.64 -29.36 15.81
N GLU A 205 -2.74 -28.75 17.00
CA GLU A 205 -4.04 -28.46 17.64
C GLU A 205 -4.89 -27.52 16.78
N ILE A 206 -4.30 -26.42 16.28
CA ILE A 206 -5.04 -25.41 15.49
C ILE A 206 -5.44 -25.99 14.13
N CYS A 207 -4.53 -26.67 13.42
CA CYS A 207 -4.86 -27.28 12.13
C CYS A 207 -5.98 -28.33 12.25
N ARG A 208 -5.92 -29.19 13.26
CA ARG A 208 -6.99 -30.15 13.55
C ARG A 208 -8.33 -29.46 13.89
N PHE A 209 -8.27 -28.35 14.62
CA PHE A 209 -9.45 -27.56 14.94
C PHE A 209 -10.07 -26.95 13.68
N ILE A 210 -9.27 -26.34 12.80
CA ILE A 210 -9.73 -25.82 11.49
C ILE A 210 -10.38 -26.95 10.70
N LYS A 211 -9.71 -28.10 10.55
CA LYS A 211 -10.24 -29.27 9.85
C LYS A 211 -11.53 -29.83 10.45
N SER A 212 -11.73 -29.67 11.76
CA SER A 212 -13.02 -30.08 12.39
C SER A 212 -14.19 -29.18 12.01
N LEU A 213 -13.94 -27.94 11.58
CA LEU A 213 -14.94 -26.97 11.17
C LEU A 213 -15.15 -26.93 9.65
N ASP A 214 -14.09 -27.24 8.90
CA ASP A 214 -14.06 -27.13 7.45
C ASP A 214 -13.26 -28.28 6.81
N GLN A 215 -13.95 -29.15 6.09
CA GLN A 215 -13.38 -30.27 5.35
C GLN A 215 -13.13 -29.95 3.87
N ASN A 216 -13.56 -28.76 3.40
CA ASN A 216 -13.47 -28.39 2.01
C ASN A 216 -12.15 -27.72 1.65
N HIS A 217 -11.67 -26.84 2.55
CA HIS A 217 -10.48 -26.05 2.29
C HIS A 217 -9.21 -26.72 2.83
N LEU A 218 -8.11 -26.42 2.16
CA LEU A 218 -6.78 -26.79 2.62
C LEU A 218 -6.35 -25.92 3.81
N VAL A 219 -5.41 -26.44 4.61
CA VAL A 219 -4.78 -25.74 5.72
C VAL A 219 -3.29 -25.58 5.45
N MET A 220 -2.81 -24.35 5.45
CA MET A 220 -1.41 -23.99 5.27
C MET A 220 -0.75 -23.70 6.62
N ASP A 221 0.44 -24.30 6.85
CA ASP A 221 1.24 -23.99 8.03
C ASP A 221 1.91 -22.62 7.88
N GLY A 222 1.54 -21.68 8.73
CA GLY A 222 2.12 -20.33 8.79
C GLY A 222 3.40 -20.25 9.62
N TYR A 223 4.05 -21.39 9.92
CA TYR A 223 5.30 -21.41 10.65
C TYR A 223 6.43 -20.81 9.84
N SER A 224 7.14 -19.86 10.44
CA SER A 224 8.41 -19.35 9.94
C SER A 224 9.28 -18.95 11.14
N ALA A 225 10.07 -19.89 11.63
CA ALA A 225 11.01 -19.56 12.70
C ALA A 225 12.06 -18.58 12.19
N GLY A 226 12.18 -17.44 12.83
CA GLY A 226 13.15 -16.43 12.48
C GLY A 226 14.55 -17.00 12.28
N GLY A 227 15.08 -16.88 11.07
CA GLY A 227 16.44 -17.26 10.70
C GLY A 227 16.62 -18.63 10.06
N THR A 228 15.71 -19.60 10.18
CA THR A 228 15.91 -20.93 9.56
C THR A 228 15.45 -21.01 8.11
N ARG A 229 14.48 -20.20 7.71
CA ARG A 229 13.89 -20.17 6.35
C ARG A 229 13.44 -21.56 5.86
N THR A 230 13.28 -22.53 6.74
CA THR A 230 12.99 -23.92 6.42
C THR A 230 11.65 -24.36 6.99
N VAL A 231 10.96 -25.23 6.24
CA VAL A 231 9.74 -25.88 6.69
C VAL A 231 10.04 -26.89 7.80
N ARG A 232 9.07 -27.18 8.66
CA ARG A 232 9.23 -28.16 9.74
C ARG A 232 8.93 -29.57 9.27
N GLU A 233 9.81 -30.54 9.54
CA GLU A 233 9.57 -31.97 9.27
C GLU A 233 8.26 -32.47 9.92
N ALA A 234 7.95 -32.01 11.12
CA ALA A 234 6.72 -32.39 11.82
C ALA A 234 5.46 -31.98 11.02
N SER A 235 5.46 -30.82 10.36
CA SER A 235 4.35 -30.37 9.53
C SER A 235 4.24 -31.17 8.22
N VAL A 236 5.33 -31.74 7.72
CA VAL A 236 5.31 -32.64 6.54
C VAL A 236 4.48 -33.89 6.81
N THR A 237 4.53 -34.41 8.04
CA THR A 237 3.87 -35.66 8.43
C THR A 237 2.53 -35.48 9.12
N GLU A 238 2.18 -34.27 9.58
CA GLU A 238 0.90 -33.97 10.25
C GLU A 238 -0.25 -33.97 9.24
N PRO A 239 -1.23 -34.89 9.37
CA PRO A 239 -2.31 -35.02 8.36
C PRO A 239 -3.22 -33.80 8.24
N SER A 240 -3.33 -32.98 9.28
CA SER A 240 -4.17 -31.78 9.27
C SER A 240 -3.52 -30.55 8.63
N VAL A 241 -2.24 -30.63 8.30
CA VAL A 241 -1.52 -29.64 7.49
C VAL A 241 -1.49 -30.13 6.04
N ASP A 242 -2.00 -29.32 5.10
CA ASP A 242 -2.04 -29.67 3.67
C ASP A 242 -0.94 -29.00 2.86
N ILE A 243 -0.61 -27.74 3.18
CA ILE A 243 0.34 -26.90 2.44
C ILE A 243 1.46 -26.46 3.37
N LEU A 244 2.68 -26.46 2.85
CA LEU A 244 3.86 -25.92 3.53
C LEU A 244 4.28 -24.60 2.92
N SER A 245 4.71 -23.64 3.74
CA SER A 245 5.13 -22.32 3.31
C SER A 245 6.48 -21.93 3.90
N SER A 246 7.20 -21.06 3.23
CA SER A 246 8.41 -20.39 3.74
C SER A 246 8.50 -18.96 3.23
N HIS A 247 9.19 -18.10 4.00
CA HIS A 247 9.45 -16.70 3.67
C HIS A 247 10.95 -16.49 3.52
N HIS A 248 11.36 -15.73 2.50
CA HIS A 248 12.76 -15.56 2.11
C HIS A 248 13.16 -14.09 2.07
N TYR A 249 13.87 -13.66 3.13
CA TYR A 249 14.47 -12.33 3.30
C TYR A 249 15.92 -12.47 3.79
N GLU A 250 16.69 -13.33 3.11
CA GLU A 250 18.08 -13.59 3.41
C GLU A 250 18.93 -12.32 3.19
N HIS A 251 19.90 -12.08 4.07
CA HIS A 251 20.86 -10.98 3.88
C HIS A 251 21.72 -11.20 2.63
N ASN A 252 22.01 -12.46 2.32
CA ASN A 252 22.68 -12.86 1.08
C ASN A 252 21.65 -13.51 0.14
N VAL A 253 21.31 -12.83 -0.93
CA VAL A 253 20.30 -13.30 -1.89
C VAL A 253 20.66 -14.63 -2.56
N PHE A 254 21.94 -14.99 -2.59
CA PHE A 254 22.40 -16.26 -3.14
C PHE A 254 22.01 -17.47 -2.26
N ASP A 255 21.66 -17.26 -0.99
CA ASP A 255 21.23 -18.31 -0.08
C ASP A 255 19.75 -18.71 -0.33
N ILE A 256 18.97 -17.88 -1.00
CA ILE A 256 17.53 -18.11 -1.25
C ILE A 256 17.29 -19.39 -2.04
N PRO A 257 17.92 -19.63 -3.22
CA PRO A 257 17.74 -20.86 -3.99
C PRO A 257 18.16 -22.10 -3.20
N GLU A 258 19.22 -22.03 -2.40
CA GLU A 258 19.68 -23.13 -1.55
C GLU A 258 18.64 -23.47 -0.47
N ASN A 259 18.08 -22.47 0.20
CA ASN A 259 17.05 -22.67 1.21
C ASN A 259 15.74 -23.23 0.62
N ILE A 260 15.35 -22.77 -0.58
CA ILE A 260 14.22 -23.35 -1.33
C ILE A 260 14.49 -24.82 -1.64
N HIS A 261 15.68 -25.16 -2.11
CA HIS A 261 16.07 -26.54 -2.41
C HIS A 261 16.04 -27.41 -1.15
N ARG A 262 16.57 -26.94 -0.03
CA ARG A 262 16.51 -27.63 1.26
C ARG A 262 15.08 -27.90 1.71
N ASN A 263 14.16 -26.94 1.49
CA ASN A 263 12.74 -27.16 1.78
C ASN A 263 12.17 -28.31 0.94
N LEU A 264 12.48 -28.38 -0.35
CA LEU A 264 12.05 -29.47 -1.21
C LEU A 264 12.61 -30.83 -0.77
N GLU A 265 13.87 -30.88 -0.28
CA GLU A 265 14.47 -32.09 0.28
C GLU A 265 13.79 -32.54 1.58
N ILE A 266 13.34 -31.62 2.43
CA ILE A 266 12.56 -31.92 3.63
C ILE A 266 11.18 -32.46 3.26
N ILE A 267 10.50 -31.81 2.32
CA ILE A 267 9.12 -32.13 1.91
C ILE A 267 9.06 -33.46 1.15
N LYS A 268 10.06 -33.79 0.32
CA LYS A 268 10.15 -35.03 -0.47
C LYS A 268 8.90 -35.35 -1.29
N GLY A 269 8.30 -34.31 -1.89
CA GLY A 269 7.11 -34.45 -2.73
C GLY A 269 5.82 -34.87 -2.02
N ARG A 270 5.77 -34.83 -0.69
CA ARG A 270 4.62 -35.31 0.10
C ARG A 270 3.47 -34.32 0.17
N LYS A 271 3.78 -33.01 0.09
CA LYS A 271 2.78 -31.92 0.21
C LYS A 271 3.12 -30.79 -0.77
N PRO A 272 2.11 -30.01 -1.18
CA PRO A 272 2.33 -28.77 -1.90
C PRO A 272 3.20 -27.80 -1.10
N TYR A 273 4.08 -27.09 -1.81
CA TYR A 273 4.95 -26.08 -1.24
C TYR A 273 4.73 -24.74 -1.92
N VAL A 274 4.60 -23.69 -1.11
CA VAL A 274 4.41 -22.31 -1.55
C VAL A 274 5.51 -21.43 -0.95
N ILE A 275 6.16 -20.62 -1.77
CA ILE A 275 7.00 -19.52 -1.30
C ILE A 275 6.04 -18.40 -0.92
N GLY A 276 5.75 -18.27 0.38
CA GLY A 276 4.72 -17.38 0.91
C GLY A 276 5.10 -15.91 0.83
N GLU A 277 6.41 -15.61 1.01
CA GLU A 277 6.92 -14.25 0.87
C GLU A 277 8.38 -14.26 0.36
N PHE A 278 8.69 -13.29 -0.50
CA PHE A 278 10.02 -12.84 -0.87
C PHE A 278 9.91 -11.45 -1.50
N GLY A 279 10.99 -10.67 -1.47
CA GLY A 279 10.98 -9.32 -2.04
C GLY A 279 12.15 -8.47 -1.55
N PHE A 280 12.11 -7.16 -1.87
CA PHE A 280 13.14 -6.16 -1.49
C PHE A 280 14.56 -6.49 -1.98
N ILE A 281 14.65 -7.21 -3.10
CA ILE A 281 15.88 -7.62 -3.76
C ILE A 281 15.85 -7.21 -5.24
N SER A 282 17.00 -7.28 -5.92
CA SER A 282 17.14 -6.84 -7.31
C SER A 282 16.23 -7.61 -8.28
N THR A 283 15.87 -6.98 -9.38
CA THR A 283 15.07 -7.59 -10.46
C THR A 283 15.66 -8.93 -10.92
N SER A 284 16.98 -8.99 -11.09
CA SER A 284 17.67 -10.23 -11.53
C SER A 284 17.61 -11.34 -10.47
N ALA A 285 17.68 -11.00 -9.18
CA ALA A 285 17.53 -11.98 -8.11
C ALA A 285 16.10 -12.55 -8.07
N ILE A 286 15.09 -11.68 -8.19
CA ILE A 286 13.69 -12.11 -8.28
C ILE A 286 13.47 -13.00 -9.52
N GLU A 287 14.01 -12.63 -10.68
CA GLU A 287 13.89 -13.42 -11.90
C GLU A 287 14.47 -14.83 -11.73
N SER A 288 15.66 -14.94 -11.13
CA SER A 288 16.31 -16.23 -10.84
C SER A 288 15.47 -17.13 -9.92
N ILE A 289 14.83 -16.54 -8.88
CA ILE A 289 13.92 -17.27 -7.99
C ILE A 289 12.71 -17.78 -8.79
N LEU A 290 12.09 -16.93 -9.60
CA LEU A 290 10.90 -17.29 -10.37
C LEU A 290 11.20 -18.33 -11.46
N ASP A 291 12.38 -18.28 -12.10
CA ASP A 291 12.84 -19.31 -13.01
C ASP A 291 12.96 -20.68 -12.32
N SER A 292 13.52 -20.67 -11.11
CA SER A 292 13.61 -21.89 -10.29
C SER A 292 12.22 -22.41 -9.90
N VAL A 293 11.29 -21.51 -9.57
CA VAL A 293 9.88 -21.86 -9.27
C VAL A 293 9.21 -22.50 -10.49
N ILE A 294 9.35 -21.89 -11.68
CA ILE A 294 8.72 -22.39 -12.91
C ILE A 294 9.29 -23.76 -13.29
N ALA A 295 10.60 -23.91 -13.24
CA ALA A 295 11.29 -25.15 -13.59
C ALA A 295 10.96 -26.31 -12.64
N ASN A 296 10.68 -26.04 -11.36
CA ASN A 296 10.45 -27.07 -10.35
C ASN A 296 8.94 -27.27 -10.08
N ARG A 297 8.39 -28.36 -10.62
CA ARG A 297 6.97 -28.74 -10.44
C ARG A 297 6.59 -29.07 -8.98
N GLY A 298 7.55 -29.26 -8.09
CA GLY A 298 7.33 -29.44 -6.65
C GLY A 298 6.98 -28.15 -5.91
N ILE A 299 7.08 -26.97 -6.57
CA ILE A 299 6.70 -25.68 -6.03
C ILE A 299 5.36 -25.28 -6.67
N SER A 300 4.32 -25.16 -5.83
CA SER A 300 2.96 -24.84 -6.30
C SER A 300 2.73 -23.34 -6.49
N GLY A 301 3.44 -22.49 -5.77
CA GLY A 301 3.27 -21.04 -5.91
C GLY A 301 4.37 -20.20 -5.30
N ALA A 302 4.40 -18.91 -5.71
CA ALA A 302 5.27 -17.89 -5.16
C ALA A 302 4.54 -16.54 -5.09
N LEU A 303 4.70 -15.83 -3.98
CA LEU A 303 3.99 -14.59 -3.67
C LEU A 303 5.00 -13.50 -3.28
N ILE A 304 5.13 -12.48 -4.11
CA ILE A 304 6.03 -11.36 -3.79
C ILE A 304 5.44 -10.47 -2.69
N TRP A 305 6.25 -10.02 -1.77
CA TRP A 305 5.92 -8.99 -0.78
C TRP A 305 6.41 -7.63 -1.27
N SER A 306 5.53 -6.62 -1.51
CA SER A 306 4.08 -6.71 -1.52
C SER A 306 3.51 -5.69 -2.50
N LEU A 307 2.34 -5.96 -3.04
CA LEU A 307 1.64 -5.05 -3.94
C LEU A 307 0.87 -3.99 -3.14
N ARG A 308 0.90 -2.75 -3.63
CA ARG A 308 0.06 -1.63 -3.17
C ARG A 308 -0.81 -1.12 -4.30
N HIS A 309 -1.94 -0.56 -3.96
CA HIS A 309 -3.00 -0.13 -4.87
C HIS A 309 -3.27 1.36 -4.74
N HIS A 310 -4.11 1.90 -5.64
CA HIS A 310 -4.55 3.28 -5.57
C HIS A 310 -5.34 3.57 -4.28
N ARG A 311 -5.17 4.79 -3.79
CA ARG A 311 -5.94 5.34 -2.65
C ARG A 311 -7.22 5.99 -3.16
N ARG A 312 -8.26 5.97 -2.33
CA ARG A 312 -9.54 6.66 -2.61
C ARG A 312 -9.41 8.17 -2.79
N GLU A 313 -8.37 8.79 -2.21
CA GLU A 313 -8.08 10.22 -2.34
C GLU A 313 -7.15 10.55 -3.52
N GLY A 314 -6.74 9.54 -4.29
CA GLY A 314 -5.80 9.65 -5.40
C GLY A 314 -4.37 9.32 -5.02
N GLY A 315 -3.58 8.91 -6.02
CA GLY A 315 -2.26 8.34 -5.81
C GLY A 315 -2.30 6.92 -5.25
N TYR A 316 -1.15 6.43 -4.78
CA TYR A 316 -0.99 5.07 -4.27
C TYR A 316 -0.77 5.03 -2.76
N TYR A 317 -1.17 3.91 -2.13
CA TYR A 317 -0.62 3.53 -0.84
C TYR A 317 0.85 3.20 -0.99
N ARG A 318 1.65 3.60 -0.02
CA ARG A 318 3.09 3.38 -0.01
C ARG A 318 3.49 2.57 1.20
N HIS A 319 4.49 1.73 1.01
CA HIS A 319 5.09 0.95 2.09
C HIS A 319 6.59 0.85 1.87
N SER A 320 7.35 0.96 2.94
CA SER A 320 8.79 0.79 2.91
C SER A 320 9.28 0.06 4.15
N GLU A 321 10.20 -0.87 3.96
CA GLU A 321 10.81 -1.64 5.04
C GLU A 321 12.34 -1.62 4.94
N PRO A 322 13.07 -1.66 6.08
CA PRO A 322 14.54 -1.66 6.11
C PRO A 322 15.10 -3.07 5.86
N LEU A 323 14.66 -3.75 4.80
CA LEU A 323 15.02 -5.13 4.47
C LEU A 323 15.71 -5.24 3.11
N GLY A 324 16.26 -6.40 2.80
CA GLY A 324 16.83 -6.75 1.51
C GLY A 324 18.11 -6.02 1.13
N GLU A 325 18.33 -5.82 -0.17
CA GLU A 325 19.52 -5.20 -0.75
C GLU A 325 19.48 -3.65 -0.75
N GLY A 326 18.76 -3.04 0.18
CA GLY A 326 18.52 -1.59 0.22
C GLY A 326 17.38 -1.15 -0.70
N ILE A 327 16.63 -2.08 -1.25
CA ILE A 327 15.34 -1.89 -1.90
C ILE A 327 14.29 -2.10 -0.82
N TYR A 328 13.52 -1.07 -0.54
CA TYR A 328 12.66 -1.06 0.64
C TYR A 328 11.19 -0.69 0.32
N LYS A 329 10.88 -0.44 -0.94
CA LYS A 329 9.54 -0.03 -1.37
C LYS A 329 8.70 -1.21 -1.84
N ALA A 330 7.44 -1.22 -1.47
CA ALA A 330 6.44 -2.08 -2.07
C ALA A 330 6.15 -1.67 -3.53
N TYR A 331 5.41 -2.51 -4.25
CA TYR A 331 5.26 -2.44 -5.70
C TYR A 331 3.92 -1.84 -6.13
N HIS A 332 3.94 -1.06 -7.25
CA HIS A 332 2.78 -0.35 -7.79
C HIS A 332 2.68 -0.61 -9.30
N TRP A 333 1.63 -1.29 -9.74
CA TRP A 333 1.41 -1.54 -11.17
C TRP A 333 0.95 -0.26 -11.89
N PRO A 334 1.52 0.09 -13.07
CA PRO A 334 2.38 -0.70 -13.97
C PRO A 334 3.89 -0.61 -13.69
N GLY A 335 4.32 -0.03 -12.60
CA GLY A 335 5.71 0.22 -12.25
C GLY A 335 6.15 1.62 -12.65
N PHE A 336 6.85 2.28 -11.74
CA PHE A 336 7.32 3.65 -11.88
C PHE A 336 8.82 3.71 -11.66
N GLU A 337 9.46 4.73 -12.20
CA GLU A 337 10.86 5.01 -11.91
C GLU A 337 10.95 5.64 -10.51
N SER A 338 11.68 4.99 -9.62
CA SER A 338 11.76 5.41 -8.21
C SER A 338 13.19 5.44 -7.66
N GLY A 339 14.15 5.91 -8.46
CA GLY A 339 15.55 6.10 -8.09
C GLY A 339 16.47 4.97 -8.57
N GLU A 340 17.79 5.13 -8.30
CA GLU A 340 18.87 4.36 -8.95
C GLU A 340 18.87 2.85 -8.67
N LYS A 341 18.29 2.41 -7.55
CA LYS A 341 18.31 0.99 -7.14
C LYS A 341 16.96 0.28 -7.26
N TYR A 342 15.90 1.01 -7.56
CA TYR A 342 14.54 0.49 -7.56
C TYR A 342 14.00 0.46 -8.99
N ASP A 343 14.19 -0.66 -9.65
CA ASP A 343 13.80 -0.90 -11.04
C ASP A 343 12.39 -1.49 -11.15
N GLU A 344 11.41 -0.82 -10.51
CA GLU A 344 10.04 -1.31 -10.35
C GLU A 344 9.39 -1.66 -11.69
N LYS A 345 9.55 -0.80 -12.68
CA LYS A 345 8.93 -0.96 -13.99
C LYS A 345 9.39 -2.25 -14.71
N ASN A 346 10.70 -2.48 -14.76
CA ASN A 346 11.24 -3.69 -15.38
C ASN A 346 10.94 -4.93 -14.54
N LEU A 347 11.02 -4.82 -13.21
CA LEU A 347 10.67 -5.89 -12.29
C LEU A 347 9.22 -6.34 -12.51
N LEU A 348 8.24 -5.44 -12.50
CA LEU A 348 6.83 -5.80 -12.65
C LEU A 348 6.50 -6.31 -14.05
N ASN A 349 7.13 -5.79 -15.09
CA ASN A 349 6.97 -6.33 -16.44
C ASN A 349 7.56 -7.75 -16.56
N MET A 350 8.71 -8.03 -15.95
CA MET A 350 9.29 -9.37 -15.85
C MET A 350 8.37 -10.28 -15.03
N TYR A 351 7.97 -9.84 -13.85
CA TYR A 351 7.08 -10.59 -12.94
C TYR A 351 5.77 -10.99 -13.63
N ARG A 352 5.16 -10.06 -14.37
CA ARG A 352 3.96 -10.32 -15.16
C ARG A 352 4.18 -11.43 -16.18
N ARG A 353 5.26 -11.41 -16.95
CA ARG A 353 5.58 -12.50 -17.90
C ARG A 353 5.68 -13.85 -17.19
N LYS A 354 6.39 -13.91 -16.05
CA LYS A 354 6.55 -15.13 -15.24
C LYS A 354 5.23 -15.63 -14.66
N ALA A 355 4.32 -14.73 -14.28
CA ALA A 355 3.00 -15.09 -13.79
C ALA A 355 2.11 -15.76 -14.86
N PHE A 356 2.25 -15.39 -16.13
CA PHE A 356 1.59 -16.11 -17.24
C PHE A 356 2.33 -17.40 -17.63
N GLU A 357 3.66 -17.38 -17.61
CA GLU A 357 4.51 -18.52 -17.98
C GLU A 357 4.27 -19.73 -17.07
N ILE A 358 4.16 -19.55 -15.75
CA ILE A 358 3.89 -20.66 -14.81
C ILE A 358 2.55 -21.35 -15.06
N GLN A 359 1.63 -20.68 -15.74
CA GLN A 359 0.31 -21.17 -16.13
C GLN A 359 0.31 -21.80 -17.53
N ASP A 360 1.45 -21.94 -18.17
CA ASP A 360 1.60 -22.34 -19.57
C ASP A 360 0.79 -21.41 -20.53
N LYS A 361 0.69 -20.10 -20.22
CA LYS A 361 -0.04 -19.10 -21.01
C LYS A 361 0.89 -18.05 -21.61
N ILE A 362 0.49 -17.56 -22.78
CA ILE A 362 1.15 -16.40 -23.40
C ILE A 362 0.71 -15.13 -22.63
N CYS A 363 1.68 -14.32 -22.22
CA CYS A 363 1.41 -13.03 -21.60
C CYS A 363 0.74 -12.08 -22.61
N PRO A 364 -0.53 -11.66 -22.38
CA PRO A 364 -1.23 -10.79 -23.33
C PRO A 364 -0.67 -9.37 -23.29
N PRO A 365 -0.93 -8.51 -24.29
CA PRO A 365 -0.69 -7.08 -24.18
C PRO A 365 -1.38 -6.49 -22.95
N VAL A 366 -0.83 -5.41 -22.40
CA VAL A 366 -1.51 -4.66 -21.33
C VAL A 366 -2.80 -4.07 -21.87
N SER A 367 -3.88 -4.13 -21.11
CA SER A 367 -5.17 -3.55 -21.53
C SER A 367 -5.12 -2.02 -21.50
N ILE A 368 -5.92 -1.37 -22.34
CA ILE A 368 -6.19 0.07 -22.20
C ILE A 368 -6.81 0.30 -20.82
N PRO A 369 -6.38 1.33 -20.05
CA PRO A 369 -6.92 1.59 -18.72
C PRO A 369 -8.43 1.89 -18.76
N LYS A 370 -9.13 1.61 -17.67
CA LYS A 370 -10.49 2.10 -17.48
C LYS A 370 -10.49 3.62 -17.28
N PRO A 371 -11.61 4.34 -17.55
CA PRO A 371 -11.72 5.75 -17.20
C PRO A 371 -11.45 5.94 -15.69
N PRO A 372 -10.61 6.94 -15.31
CA PRO A 372 -10.45 7.30 -13.90
C PRO A 372 -11.71 7.99 -13.37
N VAL A 373 -11.78 8.19 -12.05
CA VAL A 373 -12.85 8.97 -11.43
C VAL A 373 -12.27 10.27 -10.87
N LEU A 374 -12.62 11.41 -11.49
CA LEU A 374 -12.21 12.71 -11.00
C LEU A 374 -12.91 13.00 -9.66
N LEU A 375 -12.14 13.29 -8.63
CA LEU A 375 -12.67 13.68 -7.32
C LEU A 375 -13.23 15.11 -7.37
N PRO A 376 -14.11 15.49 -6.43
CA PRO A 376 -14.63 16.85 -6.36
C PRO A 376 -13.51 17.88 -6.36
N VAL A 377 -13.58 18.86 -7.25
CA VAL A 377 -12.56 19.90 -7.42
C VAL A 377 -13.04 21.19 -6.73
N GLU A 378 -12.49 21.48 -5.56
CA GLU A 378 -12.81 22.68 -4.80
C GLU A 378 -12.01 23.91 -5.27
N ASN A 379 -10.78 23.67 -5.73
CA ASN A 379 -9.86 24.71 -6.21
C ASN A 379 -8.92 24.15 -7.28
N VAL A 380 -8.35 25.02 -8.08
CA VAL A 380 -7.55 24.66 -9.26
C VAL A 380 -6.12 24.20 -8.93
N TYR A 381 -5.68 24.35 -7.70
CA TYR A 381 -4.36 23.93 -7.25
C TYR A 381 -4.38 22.62 -6.42
N SER A 382 -5.54 21.97 -6.34
CA SER A 382 -5.73 20.72 -5.59
C SER A 382 -6.66 19.77 -6.35
N ILE A 383 -6.22 19.32 -7.53
CA ILE A 383 -6.98 18.40 -8.40
C ILE A 383 -6.43 17.00 -8.19
N ALA A 384 -7.32 16.04 -7.87
CA ALA A 384 -6.98 14.64 -7.67
C ALA A 384 -8.06 13.73 -8.29
N TRP A 385 -7.70 12.48 -8.53
CA TRP A 385 -8.59 11.45 -9.09
C TRP A 385 -8.26 10.09 -8.52
N GLN A 386 -9.25 9.23 -8.50
CA GLN A 386 -9.04 7.81 -8.30
C GLN A 386 -8.45 7.22 -9.57
N GLY A 387 -7.27 6.61 -9.44
CA GLY A 387 -6.50 6.10 -10.55
C GLY A 387 -7.11 4.85 -11.17
N SER A 388 -6.47 4.34 -12.21
CA SER A 388 -6.92 3.18 -12.96
C SER A 388 -5.81 2.15 -13.05
N ALA A 389 -6.07 0.91 -12.65
CA ALA A 389 -5.10 -0.18 -12.72
C ALA A 389 -4.45 -0.26 -14.11
N GLY A 390 -3.13 -0.28 -14.15
CA GLY A 390 -2.34 -0.33 -15.38
C GLY A 390 -2.19 0.99 -16.14
N ALA A 391 -2.68 2.11 -15.61
CA ALA A 391 -2.38 3.43 -16.15
C ALA A 391 -0.94 3.84 -15.80
N SER A 392 -0.19 4.31 -16.78
CA SER A 392 1.16 4.83 -16.56
C SER A 392 1.22 6.34 -16.37
N ALA A 393 0.18 7.06 -16.79
CA ALA A 393 0.05 8.49 -16.62
C ALA A 393 -1.38 8.95 -16.93
N TYR A 394 -1.65 10.24 -16.70
CA TYR A 394 -2.94 10.86 -16.93
C TYR A 394 -2.80 12.18 -17.71
N HIS A 395 -3.87 12.54 -18.42
CA HIS A 395 -4.03 13.86 -19.00
C HIS A 395 -5.21 14.55 -18.34
N VAL A 396 -5.03 15.82 -17.96
CA VAL A 396 -6.10 16.67 -17.42
C VAL A 396 -6.57 17.62 -18.51
N GLU A 397 -7.87 17.68 -18.71
CA GLU A 397 -8.53 18.54 -19.69
C GLU A 397 -9.44 19.54 -18.97
N ARG A 398 -9.44 20.79 -19.45
CA ARG A 398 -10.19 21.92 -18.92
C ARG A 398 -11.07 22.54 -20.00
N SER A 399 -12.24 23.05 -19.58
CA SER A 399 -13.14 23.83 -20.43
C SER A 399 -13.86 24.92 -19.65
N GLU A 400 -14.21 26.04 -20.28
CA GLU A 400 -15.11 27.04 -19.68
C GLU A 400 -16.60 26.61 -19.78
N ASN A 401 -16.91 25.58 -20.58
CA ASN A 401 -18.26 25.03 -20.74
C ASN A 401 -18.27 23.53 -20.48
N LYS A 402 -19.33 23.02 -19.84
CA LYS A 402 -19.47 21.59 -19.50
C LYS A 402 -19.41 20.65 -20.72
N THR A 403 -19.80 21.15 -21.89
CA THR A 403 -19.80 20.39 -23.15
C THR A 403 -18.54 20.62 -24.00
N GLY A 404 -17.60 21.46 -23.56
CA GLY A 404 -16.40 21.82 -24.29
C GLY A 404 -16.54 23.14 -25.06
N PRO A 405 -15.57 23.50 -25.90
CA PRO A 405 -14.41 22.69 -26.26
C PRO A 405 -13.46 22.44 -25.10
N TRP A 406 -12.79 21.27 -25.11
CA TRP A 406 -11.86 20.86 -24.09
C TRP A 406 -10.41 21.14 -24.51
N THR A 407 -9.63 21.70 -23.59
CA THR A 407 -8.20 21.97 -23.78
C THR A 407 -7.42 21.12 -22.78
N ARG A 408 -6.40 20.41 -23.23
CA ARG A 408 -5.50 19.66 -22.36
C ARG A 408 -4.57 20.63 -21.64
N VAL A 409 -4.62 20.63 -20.32
CA VAL A 409 -3.85 21.51 -19.42
C VAL A 409 -2.83 20.72 -18.59
N GLY A 410 -3.00 19.40 -18.45
CA GLY A 410 -2.04 18.48 -17.84
C GLY A 410 -1.64 17.37 -18.80
N TYR A 411 -0.34 17.08 -18.89
CA TYR A 411 0.23 16.08 -19.81
C TYR A 411 1.06 15.08 -19.03
N HIS A 412 0.81 13.77 -19.21
CA HIS A 412 1.58 12.68 -18.62
C HIS A 412 1.82 12.85 -17.11
N ILE A 413 0.76 13.22 -16.39
CA ILE A 413 0.83 13.37 -14.94
C ILE A 413 0.87 11.97 -14.33
N SER A 414 1.88 11.71 -13.51
CA SER A 414 1.98 10.48 -12.73
C SER A 414 1.18 10.62 -11.44
N ASP A 415 0.44 9.60 -11.06
CA ASP A 415 -0.20 9.48 -9.75
C ASP A 415 0.69 8.77 -8.71
N ALA A 416 1.92 8.42 -9.11
CA ALA A 416 2.90 7.79 -8.24
C ALA A 416 4.01 8.74 -7.75
N ASP A 417 4.07 9.98 -8.24
CA ASP A 417 5.19 10.89 -7.96
C ASP A 417 5.26 11.35 -6.51
N ILE A 418 4.11 11.59 -5.86
CA ILE A 418 4.06 12.18 -4.52
C ILE A 418 2.95 11.54 -3.69
N ALA A 419 3.31 10.91 -2.57
CA ALA A 419 2.38 10.12 -1.77
C ALA A 419 1.29 10.92 -1.03
N TYR A 420 1.52 12.19 -0.69
CA TYR A 420 0.67 12.96 0.23
C TYR A 420 0.26 14.34 -0.31
N PHE A 421 0.33 14.54 -1.62
CA PHE A 421 -0.07 15.80 -2.25
C PHE A 421 -1.17 15.57 -3.29
N PRO A 422 -1.97 16.61 -3.62
CA PRO A 422 -2.83 16.58 -4.78
C PRO A 422 -2.04 16.27 -6.06
N LEU A 423 -2.67 15.57 -7.00
CA LEU A 423 -1.97 15.06 -8.17
C LEU A 423 -1.66 16.14 -9.20
N PHE A 424 -2.51 17.18 -9.29
CA PHE A 424 -2.37 18.19 -10.31
C PHE A 424 -2.73 19.60 -9.82
N HIS A 425 -1.97 20.58 -10.31
CA HIS A 425 -2.21 22.02 -10.19
C HIS A 425 -2.38 22.62 -11.58
N ASP A 426 -3.53 23.23 -11.83
CA ASP A 426 -3.76 24.01 -13.06
C ASP A 426 -3.25 25.44 -12.88
N ALA A 427 -1.95 25.64 -13.04
CA ALA A 427 -1.32 26.95 -12.97
C ALA A 427 -1.79 27.93 -14.06
N GLY A 428 -2.42 27.43 -15.13
CA GLY A 428 -2.96 28.23 -16.22
C GLY A 428 -4.42 28.66 -16.01
N ALA A 429 -5.06 28.29 -14.90
CA ALA A 429 -6.41 28.74 -14.59
C ALA A 429 -6.38 30.21 -14.14
N ILE A 430 -7.27 31.03 -14.71
CA ILE A 430 -7.31 32.49 -14.51
C ILE A 430 -8.28 32.82 -13.37
N ILE A 431 -7.81 33.60 -12.41
CA ILE A 431 -8.64 34.09 -11.30
C ILE A 431 -9.83 34.89 -11.87
N GLY A 432 -11.01 34.73 -11.29
CA GLY A 432 -12.26 35.30 -11.75
C GLY A 432 -13.01 34.51 -12.81
N LYS A 433 -12.38 33.49 -13.42
CA LYS A 433 -13.06 32.56 -14.36
C LYS A 433 -13.59 31.32 -13.66
N SER A 434 -14.41 30.56 -14.40
CA SER A 434 -14.97 29.28 -13.96
C SER A 434 -14.63 28.20 -14.98
N TYR A 435 -14.27 27.02 -14.49
CA TYR A 435 -13.84 25.91 -15.35
C TYR A 435 -14.48 24.59 -14.96
N TYR A 436 -14.58 23.71 -15.95
CA TYR A 436 -14.88 22.30 -15.82
C TYR A 436 -13.63 21.49 -16.11
N TYR A 437 -13.48 20.37 -15.41
CA TYR A 437 -12.35 19.47 -15.54
C TYR A 437 -12.79 18.04 -15.82
N ARG A 438 -11.97 17.29 -16.55
CA ARG A 438 -12.04 15.86 -16.73
C ARG A 438 -10.65 15.27 -16.92
N VAL A 439 -10.51 13.97 -16.70
CA VAL A 439 -9.22 13.26 -16.76
C VAL A 439 -9.33 12.04 -17.65
N VAL A 440 -8.26 11.69 -18.35
CA VAL A 440 -8.11 10.44 -19.08
C VAL A 440 -6.83 9.74 -18.64
N ALA A 441 -6.91 8.42 -18.49
CA ALA A 441 -5.76 7.57 -18.18
C ALA A 441 -5.09 7.09 -19.46
N VAL A 442 -3.77 6.93 -19.44
CA VAL A 442 -3.00 6.45 -20.59
C VAL A 442 -2.00 5.38 -20.18
N ASN A 443 -1.73 4.45 -21.08
CA ASN A 443 -0.62 3.51 -21.01
C ASN A 443 -0.10 3.21 -22.43
N ILE A 444 0.81 2.23 -22.54
CA ILE A 444 1.41 1.83 -23.83
C ILE A 444 0.37 1.33 -24.84
N SER A 445 -0.78 0.83 -24.39
CA SER A 445 -1.84 0.27 -25.25
C SER A 445 -2.85 1.31 -25.72
N GLY A 446 -2.86 2.49 -25.12
CA GLY A 446 -3.74 3.57 -25.53
C GLY A 446 -4.28 4.44 -24.40
N THR A 447 -5.34 5.17 -24.74
CA THR A 447 -6.00 6.16 -23.88
C THR A 447 -7.38 5.64 -23.47
N SER A 448 -7.74 5.79 -22.20
CA SER A 448 -9.06 5.45 -21.68
C SER A 448 -10.18 6.34 -22.24
N GLY A 449 -11.43 6.00 -21.96
CA GLY A 449 -12.52 6.97 -21.98
C GLY A 449 -12.27 8.10 -20.97
N VAL A 450 -13.05 9.18 -21.07
CA VAL A 450 -12.98 10.31 -20.14
C VAL A 450 -13.61 9.95 -18.79
N SER A 451 -13.12 10.59 -17.71
CA SER A 451 -13.74 10.53 -16.37
C SER A 451 -15.12 11.21 -16.34
N ASN A 452 -15.77 11.21 -15.17
CA ASN A 452 -16.80 12.20 -14.85
C ASN A 452 -16.25 13.62 -15.01
N ILE A 453 -17.18 14.59 -15.13
CA ILE A 453 -16.86 16.02 -15.25
C ILE A 453 -17.15 16.69 -13.93
N GLU A 454 -16.15 17.37 -13.36
CA GLU A 454 -16.29 18.20 -12.17
C GLU A 454 -16.29 19.70 -12.51
N GLY A 455 -17.08 20.48 -11.79
CA GLY A 455 -17.23 21.91 -11.98
C GLY A 455 -18.71 22.38 -12.09
N PRO A 456 -18.95 23.70 -12.22
CA PRO A 456 -17.95 24.74 -12.45
C PRO A 456 -17.12 25.07 -11.21
N VAL A 457 -15.80 25.10 -11.37
CA VAL A 457 -14.85 25.52 -10.34
C VAL A 457 -14.59 27.01 -10.52
N ASN A 458 -15.06 27.81 -9.60
CA ASN A 458 -14.83 29.26 -9.62
C ASN A 458 -13.43 29.56 -9.07
N VAL A 459 -12.54 30.07 -9.90
CA VAL A 459 -11.16 30.37 -9.51
C VAL A 459 -11.13 31.66 -8.70
N LYS A 460 -11.08 31.51 -7.37
CA LYS A 460 -10.95 32.65 -6.43
C LYS A 460 -9.50 32.98 -6.14
N SER A 461 -8.67 31.98 -6.10
CA SER A 461 -7.25 32.04 -5.75
C SER A 461 -6.44 31.11 -6.64
N GLN A 462 -5.15 31.37 -6.73
CA GLN A 462 -4.13 30.52 -7.34
C GLN A 462 -3.06 30.15 -6.30
N ALA A 463 -2.16 29.25 -6.67
CA ALA A 463 -1.04 28.87 -5.84
C ALA A 463 0.30 28.98 -6.59
N LEU A 464 1.32 29.48 -5.90
CA LEU A 464 2.71 29.21 -6.23
C LEU A 464 3.09 27.94 -5.47
N ILE A 465 3.38 26.87 -6.22
CA ILE A 465 3.80 25.58 -5.65
C ILE A 465 5.24 25.30 -6.05
N ASP A 466 6.12 25.21 -5.06
CA ASP A 466 7.50 24.80 -5.26
C ASP A 466 7.68 23.36 -4.75
N LEU A 467 8.05 22.46 -5.67
CA LEU A 467 8.28 21.04 -5.42
C LEU A 467 9.76 20.73 -5.09
N MET A 468 10.55 21.74 -4.82
CA MET A 468 11.96 21.64 -4.41
C MET A 468 12.89 20.90 -5.37
N LYS A 469 12.54 20.81 -6.66
CA LYS A 469 13.37 20.17 -7.69
C LYS A 469 14.68 20.93 -7.93
N ASN A 470 14.65 22.24 -7.78
CA ASN A 470 15.75 23.18 -7.92
C ASN A 470 15.38 24.51 -7.24
N THR A 471 16.21 25.53 -7.38
CA THR A 471 15.95 26.87 -6.82
C THR A 471 15.30 27.85 -7.82
N GLY A 472 14.79 27.37 -8.94
CA GLY A 472 14.24 28.25 -10.03
C GLY A 472 12.93 28.96 -9.67
N THR A 473 12.17 28.46 -8.71
CA THR A 473 10.94 29.10 -8.21
C THR A 473 11.22 30.14 -7.13
N VAL A 474 12.39 30.08 -6.51
CA VAL A 474 12.81 30.95 -5.43
C VAL A 474 13.28 32.29 -6.01
N GLN A 475 12.85 33.41 -5.44
CA GLN A 475 13.29 34.76 -5.84
C GLN A 475 14.78 34.98 -5.51
N GLU A 476 15.17 34.63 -4.26
CA GLU A 476 16.55 34.71 -3.78
C GLU A 476 16.81 33.58 -2.79
N HIS A 477 18.04 33.09 -2.74
CA HIS A 477 18.46 32.11 -1.77
C HIS A 477 19.91 32.30 -1.33
N LYS A 478 20.24 31.78 -0.14
CA LYS A 478 21.59 31.82 0.42
C LYS A 478 21.90 30.49 1.11
N LYS A 479 23.00 29.85 0.74
CA LYS A 479 23.47 28.57 1.30
C LYS A 479 22.42 27.46 1.24
N ILE A 480 21.65 27.38 0.16
CA ILE A 480 20.62 26.36 -0.08
C ILE A 480 21.13 25.40 -1.15
N VAL A 481 20.94 24.10 -0.92
CA VAL A 481 21.38 23.03 -1.80
C VAL A 481 20.19 22.13 -2.14
N PRO A 482 19.88 21.92 -3.42
CA PRO A 482 18.96 20.84 -3.83
C PRO A 482 19.54 19.47 -3.47
N VAL A 483 18.72 18.61 -2.88
CA VAL A 483 19.10 17.26 -2.47
C VAL A 483 18.08 16.25 -2.93
N THR A 484 18.57 15.05 -3.31
CA THR A 484 17.79 13.88 -3.67
C THR A 484 18.33 12.65 -2.92
N GLY A 485 17.62 11.54 -2.99
CA GLY A 485 18.03 10.30 -2.33
C GLY A 485 17.63 10.25 -0.85
N ASN A 486 17.79 9.07 -0.24
CA ASN A 486 17.30 8.76 1.09
C ASN A 486 15.81 9.15 1.31
N ASP A 487 15.04 9.10 0.22
CA ASP A 487 13.62 9.52 0.17
C ASP A 487 12.76 8.75 1.18
N ARG A 488 13.12 7.50 1.51
CA ARG A 488 12.49 6.72 2.58
C ARG A 488 12.43 7.50 3.91
N SER A 489 13.55 8.01 4.39
CA SER A 489 13.59 8.78 5.66
C SER A 489 12.76 10.07 5.60
N PHE A 490 12.40 10.53 4.40
CA PHE A 490 11.63 11.74 4.13
C PHE A 490 10.24 11.42 3.54
N LYS A 491 9.66 10.28 3.90
CA LYS A 491 8.32 9.86 3.47
C LYS A 491 8.12 9.94 1.96
N GLU A 492 9.09 9.42 1.23
CA GLU A 492 9.12 9.36 -0.24
C GLU A 492 9.20 10.72 -0.95
N ALA A 493 9.53 11.81 -0.23
CA ALA A 493 9.82 13.10 -0.84
C ALA A 493 11.21 13.09 -1.50
N LEU A 494 11.26 12.76 -2.80
CA LEU A 494 12.50 12.62 -3.55
C LEU A 494 13.28 13.95 -3.65
N TYR A 495 12.60 15.06 -3.92
CA TYR A 495 13.21 16.37 -4.10
C TYR A 495 13.07 17.24 -2.85
N ARG A 496 14.17 17.81 -2.37
CA ARG A 496 14.18 18.68 -1.19
C ARG A 496 15.23 19.77 -1.35
N LEU A 497 14.99 20.92 -0.72
CA LEU A 497 16.02 21.95 -0.52
C LEU A 497 16.58 21.85 0.90
N SER A 498 17.87 21.64 1.04
CA SER A 498 18.57 21.55 2.31
C SER A 498 19.22 22.88 2.67
N GLY A 499 19.06 23.30 3.92
CA GLY A 499 19.71 24.45 4.52
C GLY A 499 20.27 24.13 5.90
N GLU A 500 21.25 24.90 6.32
CA GLU A 500 21.85 24.90 7.65
C GLU A 500 21.59 26.26 8.35
N LYS A 501 21.98 26.40 9.60
CA LYS A 501 21.83 27.67 10.33
C LYS A 501 22.37 28.85 9.52
N GLY A 502 21.51 29.86 9.33
CA GLY A 502 21.83 31.08 8.55
C GLY A 502 21.63 30.92 7.04
N SER A 503 21.08 29.80 6.58
CA SER A 503 20.56 29.67 5.21
C SER A 503 19.26 30.45 5.07
N GLU A 504 18.95 30.92 3.86
CA GLU A 504 17.75 31.74 3.60
C GLU A 504 17.12 31.38 2.26
N ILE A 505 15.77 31.45 2.21
CA ILE A 505 14.97 31.34 0.98
C ILE A 505 13.98 32.50 0.99
N ILE A 506 13.85 33.21 -0.15
CA ILE A 506 12.91 34.30 -0.33
C ILE A 506 12.01 33.99 -1.52
N TYR A 507 10.72 34.08 -1.33
CA TYR A 507 9.71 34.01 -2.38
C TYR A 507 9.10 35.39 -2.62
N ARG A 508 8.83 35.70 -3.89
CA ARG A 508 7.94 36.81 -4.27
C ARG A 508 6.54 36.22 -4.51
N VAL A 509 5.54 36.77 -3.89
CA VAL A 509 4.14 36.37 -4.07
C VAL A 509 3.60 36.96 -5.37
N PRO A 510 2.98 36.19 -6.26
CA PRO A 510 2.55 36.67 -7.59
C PRO A 510 1.34 37.61 -7.54
N GLY A 511 0.60 37.67 -6.46
CA GLY A 511 -0.59 38.49 -6.25
C GLY A 511 -0.78 38.87 -4.80
N GLU A 512 -2.03 39.08 -4.37
CA GLU A 512 -2.38 39.37 -2.99
C GLU A 512 -2.27 38.10 -2.15
N PHE A 513 -1.34 38.09 -1.21
CA PHE A 513 -1.04 36.92 -0.35
C PHE A 513 -2.26 36.53 0.51
N GLU A 514 -2.59 35.23 0.55
CA GLU A 514 -3.64 34.70 1.41
C GLU A 514 -3.07 33.81 2.53
N ASN A 515 -2.29 32.81 2.18
CA ASN A 515 -1.66 31.90 3.14
C ASN A 515 -0.45 31.18 2.54
N ILE A 516 0.36 30.61 3.43
CA ILE A 516 1.48 29.73 3.08
C ILE A 516 1.43 28.45 3.91
N ALA A 517 1.89 27.35 3.29
CA ALA A 517 2.20 26.08 3.93
C ALA A 517 3.60 25.61 3.48
N VAL A 518 4.48 25.33 4.46
CA VAL A 518 5.84 24.82 4.23
C VAL A 518 5.94 23.44 4.86
N TYR A 519 6.24 22.46 4.03
CA TYR A 519 6.43 21.06 4.41
C TYR A 519 7.91 20.79 4.60
N ALA A 520 8.32 20.59 5.84
CA ALA A 520 9.72 20.44 6.21
C ALA A 520 9.98 19.14 6.98
N PHE A 521 11.24 18.68 6.90
CA PHE A 521 11.72 17.53 7.66
C PHE A 521 12.93 17.94 8.51
N GLU A 522 12.89 17.58 9.78
CA GLU A 522 13.89 17.97 10.77
C GLU A 522 14.42 16.77 11.54
N GLN A 523 15.60 16.93 12.13
CA GLN A 523 16.20 15.89 12.98
C GLN A 523 15.76 16.00 14.43
N THR A 524 15.47 17.23 14.89
CA THR A 524 15.14 17.54 16.27
C THR A 524 13.72 18.05 16.41
N GLY A 525 13.17 18.01 17.63
CA GLY A 525 11.83 18.53 17.93
C GLY A 525 11.72 20.07 17.89
N ASN A 526 12.84 20.82 17.83
CA ASN A 526 12.83 22.27 17.84
C ASN A 526 12.45 22.86 16.47
N ALA A 527 11.84 24.03 16.44
CA ALA A 527 11.54 24.74 15.21
C ALA A 527 12.81 25.22 14.51
N SER A 528 13.06 24.71 13.29
CA SER A 528 14.27 25.00 12.52
C SER A 528 14.11 26.13 11.52
N LEU A 529 12.89 26.65 11.30
CA LEU A 529 12.62 27.78 10.41
C LEU A 529 12.00 28.96 11.14
N ALA A 530 12.54 30.16 10.91
CA ALA A 530 11.90 31.43 11.24
C ALA A 530 11.31 32.04 9.96
N MET A 531 10.11 32.60 10.07
CA MET A 531 9.33 33.13 8.94
C MET A 531 9.23 34.64 9.02
N TYR A 532 9.42 35.32 7.90
CA TYR A 532 9.31 36.77 7.80
C TYR A 532 8.49 37.16 6.58
N THR A 533 7.77 38.29 6.69
CA THR A 533 7.04 38.91 5.58
C THR A 533 7.55 40.31 5.30
N SER A 534 7.38 40.79 4.07
CA SER A 534 7.69 42.13 3.65
C SER A 534 6.76 42.58 2.52
N ASP A 535 6.44 43.88 2.47
CA ASP A 535 5.72 44.54 1.37
C ASP A 535 6.69 44.98 0.24
N ASN A 536 7.94 45.27 0.57
CA ASN A 536 8.90 45.92 -0.32
C ASN A 536 10.21 45.11 -0.56
N GLY A 537 10.38 43.97 0.13
CA GLY A 537 11.58 43.13 0.07
C GLY A 537 12.78 43.66 0.85
N GLY A 538 12.68 44.84 1.46
CA GLY A 538 13.77 45.47 2.21
C GLY A 538 13.56 45.48 3.72
N THR A 539 12.32 45.75 4.19
CA THR A 539 11.95 45.75 5.59
C THR A 539 11.19 44.48 5.92
N TRP A 540 11.67 43.72 6.91
CA TRP A 540 11.14 42.40 7.24
C TRP A 540 10.46 42.40 8.61
N GLN A 541 9.26 41.86 8.68
CA GLN A 541 8.50 41.61 9.89
C GLN A 541 8.53 40.11 10.20
N GLU A 542 8.99 39.74 11.37
CA GLU A 542 8.96 38.34 11.84
C GLU A 542 7.51 37.89 12.10
N LYS A 543 7.20 36.68 11.73
CA LYS A 543 5.91 36.03 11.99
C LYS A 543 6.14 34.94 13.02
N GLU A 544 5.40 35.02 14.12
CA GLU A 544 5.39 33.93 15.09
C GLU A 544 4.63 32.74 14.48
N VAL A 545 5.37 31.70 14.11
CA VAL A 545 4.82 30.47 13.54
C VAL A 545 5.24 29.28 14.39
N ILE A 546 4.27 28.67 15.06
CA ILE A 546 4.45 27.43 15.79
C ILE A 546 4.15 26.28 14.82
N PRO A 547 5.16 25.50 14.40
CA PRO A 547 4.91 24.41 13.46
C PRO A 547 4.16 23.26 14.11
N VAL A 548 3.26 22.64 13.36
CA VAL A 548 2.67 21.37 13.73
C VAL A 548 3.70 20.28 13.47
N SER A 549 4.10 19.56 14.52
CA SER A 549 5.07 18.47 14.45
C SER A 549 4.36 17.11 14.40
N TYR A 550 4.72 16.29 13.45
CA TYR A 550 4.22 14.93 13.30
C TYR A 550 5.33 13.93 13.61
N MET A 551 5.25 13.36 14.81
CA MET A 551 6.17 12.32 15.24
C MET A 551 5.72 10.98 14.67
N ASN A 552 6.64 10.24 14.05
CA ASN A 552 6.34 8.86 13.71
C ASN A 552 6.47 7.98 14.97
N PRO A 553 5.44 7.23 15.36
CA PRO A 553 5.51 6.30 16.49
C PRO A 553 6.44 5.11 16.20
N GLU A 554 6.71 4.79 14.94
CA GLU A 554 7.54 3.65 14.55
C GLU A 554 9.02 4.03 14.48
N LYS A 555 9.75 3.75 15.56
CA LYS A 555 11.18 4.07 15.68
C LYS A 555 12.08 3.33 14.69
N ASN A 556 11.62 2.22 14.13
CA ASN A 556 12.44 1.32 13.31
C ASN A 556 12.66 1.81 11.87
N TYR A 557 11.90 2.80 11.42
CA TYR A 557 11.94 3.27 10.02
C TYR A 557 12.87 4.46 9.78
N ASP A 558 13.47 5.02 10.84
CA ASP A 558 14.38 6.21 10.78
C ASP A 558 13.78 7.41 10.03
N TYR A 559 12.45 7.59 10.13
CA TYR A 559 11.78 8.73 9.53
C TYR A 559 12.16 10.02 10.23
N ARG A 560 12.42 11.06 9.43
CA ARG A 560 12.60 12.41 9.93
C ARG A 560 11.28 12.97 10.48
N ILE A 561 11.37 13.88 11.43
CA ILE A 561 10.19 14.56 11.98
C ILE A 561 9.61 15.45 10.89
N SER A 562 8.38 15.19 10.49
CA SER A 562 7.66 16.06 9.55
C SER A 562 7.11 17.27 10.31
N LYS A 563 7.31 18.47 9.77
CA LYS A 563 6.79 19.71 10.33
C LYS A 563 6.09 20.55 9.29
N LEU A 564 4.91 21.03 9.63
CA LEU A 564 4.12 21.94 8.82
C LEU A 564 4.16 23.32 9.43
N TYR A 565 4.83 24.26 8.75
CA TYR A 565 4.79 25.67 9.05
C TYR A 565 3.71 26.34 8.22
N GLN A 566 2.78 27.04 8.86
CA GLN A 566 1.70 27.69 8.14
C GLN A 566 1.26 28.96 8.84
N PHE A 567 0.93 29.99 8.05
CA PHE A 567 0.26 31.17 8.53
C PHE A 567 -0.61 31.80 7.42
N LYS A 568 -1.55 32.63 7.84
CA LYS A 568 -2.46 33.34 6.96
C LYS A 568 -2.08 34.83 6.92
N ARG A 569 -2.60 35.52 5.93
CA ARG A 569 -2.47 36.97 5.79
C ARG A 569 -2.95 37.71 7.03
N ASP A 570 -2.14 38.64 7.50
CA ASP A 570 -2.47 39.62 8.56
C ASP A 570 -1.98 41.03 8.18
N THR A 571 -1.11 41.14 7.16
CA THR A 571 -0.53 42.40 6.66
C THR A 571 -0.34 42.31 5.14
N ASP A 572 -0.08 43.44 4.49
CA ASP A 572 0.30 43.44 3.09
C ASP A 572 1.64 42.73 2.93
N THR A 573 1.63 41.62 2.17
CA THR A 573 2.77 40.74 2.02
C THR A 573 3.02 40.49 0.55
N ARG A 574 4.19 40.96 0.05
CA ARG A 574 4.67 40.70 -1.32
C ARG A 574 5.87 39.77 -1.35
N TYR A 575 6.56 39.63 -0.22
CA TYR A 575 7.72 38.75 -0.09
C TYR A 575 7.61 37.94 1.20
N ILE A 576 8.05 36.69 1.14
CA ILE A 576 8.13 35.78 2.27
C ILE A 576 9.58 35.28 2.34
N ARG A 577 10.22 35.44 3.51
CA ARG A 577 11.56 34.94 3.78
C ARG A 577 11.51 33.87 4.86
N MET A 578 12.19 32.77 4.59
CA MET A 578 12.44 31.69 5.52
C MET A 578 13.92 31.72 5.89
N VAL A 579 14.23 31.74 7.18
CA VAL A 579 15.59 31.72 7.73
C VAL A 579 15.76 30.41 8.51
N PHE A 580 16.80 29.68 8.21
CA PHE A 580 17.09 28.41 8.86
C PHE A 580 17.83 28.67 10.19
N ASN A 581 17.24 28.26 11.29
CA ASN A 581 17.82 28.33 12.63
C ASN A 581 18.64 27.09 12.96
N ASP A 582 18.39 25.97 12.23
CA ASP A 582 19.09 24.69 12.34
C ASP A 582 19.03 23.96 11.00
N THR A 583 19.68 22.81 10.90
CA THR A 583 19.64 21.96 9.71
C THR A 583 18.22 21.45 9.47
N CYS A 584 17.71 21.74 8.27
CA CYS A 584 16.36 21.38 7.86
C CYS A 584 16.33 21.10 6.36
N GLN A 585 15.40 20.24 5.92
CA GLN A 585 15.11 20.00 4.51
C GLN A 585 13.64 20.34 4.22
N ILE A 586 13.41 21.25 3.28
CA ILE A 586 12.06 21.61 2.83
C ILE A 586 11.71 20.74 1.63
N ALA A 587 10.56 20.07 1.68
CA ALA A 587 10.08 19.20 0.61
C ALA A 587 9.05 19.90 -0.30
N ARG A 588 8.34 20.90 0.22
CA ARG A 588 7.34 21.64 -0.56
C ARG A 588 7.02 22.98 0.10
N VAL A 589 6.78 24.00 -0.74
CA VAL A 589 6.16 25.26 -0.35
C VAL A 589 4.92 25.49 -1.20
N VAL A 590 3.82 25.89 -0.57
CA VAL A 590 2.57 26.27 -1.22
C VAL A 590 2.20 27.67 -0.73
N ILE A 591 2.18 28.65 -1.62
CA ILE A 591 1.76 30.03 -1.35
C ILE A 591 0.46 30.29 -2.12
N ILE A 592 -0.64 30.54 -1.42
CA ILE A 592 -1.95 30.85 -2.02
C ILE A 592 -2.07 32.35 -2.12
N TYR A 593 -2.55 32.81 -3.27
CA TYR A 593 -2.75 34.23 -3.58
C TYR A 593 -3.99 34.47 -4.44
N SER A 594 -4.56 35.66 -4.35
CA SER A 594 -5.63 36.16 -5.21
C SER A 594 -5.13 37.34 -6.09
N ASP A 595 -5.99 37.83 -6.98
CA ASP A 595 -5.66 39.02 -7.77
C ASP A 595 -5.48 40.24 -6.88
N GLU A 596 -4.56 41.12 -7.25
CA GLU A 596 -4.45 42.46 -6.63
C GLU A 596 -5.76 43.22 -6.89
N LYS A 597 -6.39 43.73 -5.82
CA LYS A 597 -7.60 44.55 -5.90
C LYS A 597 -7.32 45.93 -6.47
#